data_8c27dd6e366c9b774ea6adfb24f5f470
#
_entry.id   8c27dd6e366c9b774ea6adfb24f5f470
#
_cell.length_a   1.000
_cell.length_b   1.000
_cell.length_c   1.000
_cell.angle_alpha   90.00
_cell.angle_beta   90.00
_cell.angle_gamma   90.00
#
_symmetry.space_group_name_H-M   'P 1'
#
loop_
_entity.id
_entity.type
_entity.pdbx_description
1 polymer ?
#
loop_
_entity_poly.entity_id
_entity_poly.type
_entity_poly.pdbx_seq_one_letter_code
_entity_poly.pdbx_strand_id
1 'polypeptide(L)'
;MRAQRAAATRLPVREVGPRGVIRTIFMDHGHAQRPTSGASAAELVAQLREARHRTWRLTEDLSSAELMGPRLDIVNPVLWEIGHVGWFHEYWTLRHAHGRVPLIERGDRLWDSSTVAHATRWQLDLPDRAGTFAYLADVLARQEDSLGGAPDEAARYFYELAIRHEDMHVEALTYSRQTLSYASPDGLGERRRPASGGLPGDAAVPGGTWRLGSTAADGFLFDNEKWAHETALAPFRIARAPVTNAEFAAFVEAGGYGAKEFWSDAGWAWRQRCHAERPVYWQARRDGVWTVRRYRAVEALAPNAPVVFVTWFEAEAWCRWAGRRLPSEAEWEAAAIGQPTPDGLRLADARRRWPWGDAAPTPARANLDYAFDGPIDVAACADGDSAFGCRQMIGNVWEWTVSDFLPFEGFAADPYQDYSQPWFGTRKVLRGGCWATSARIARPAYRNFFTPDRNDVFAGFRTCAL
;
A
#
# COMPACT_ATOMS: atom_id res chain seq x y z
N MET A 1 30.71 -47.45 -17.51
CA MET A 1 30.15 -47.09 -16.20
C MET A 1 30.94 -45.87 -15.68
N ARG A 2 30.44 -44.67 -15.80
CA ARG A 2 31.09 -43.42 -15.33
C ARG A 2 30.17 -42.78 -14.30
N ALA A 3 30.71 -42.63 -13.09
CA ALA A 3 30.05 -41.94 -11.99
C ALA A 3 30.14 -40.42 -12.18
N GLN A 4 29.04 -39.75 -12.16
CA GLN A 4 28.99 -38.28 -12.10
C GLN A 4 29.11 -37.83 -10.63
N ARG A 5 30.09 -36.99 -10.35
CA ARG A 5 30.31 -36.32 -9.07
C ARG A 5 29.42 -35.07 -8.99
N ALA A 6 28.66 -34.96 -7.93
CA ALA A 6 27.94 -33.73 -7.56
C ALA A 6 28.94 -32.65 -7.11
N ALA A 7 28.84 -31.46 -7.67
CA ALA A 7 29.60 -30.29 -7.27
C ALA A 7 28.90 -29.59 -6.09
N ALA A 8 29.58 -29.51 -4.97
CA ALA A 8 29.14 -28.76 -3.80
C ALA A 8 29.42 -27.24 -4.01
N THR A 9 28.37 -26.44 -3.92
CA THR A 9 28.43 -24.98 -3.97
C THR A 9 29.02 -24.45 -2.66
N ARG A 10 30.19 -23.82 -2.73
CA ARG A 10 30.84 -23.16 -1.61
C ARG A 10 30.25 -21.76 -1.43
N LEU A 11 29.83 -21.41 -0.22
CA LEU A 11 29.49 -20.05 0.19
C LEU A 11 30.75 -19.16 0.22
N PRO A 12 30.67 -17.88 -0.13
CA PRO A 12 31.83 -16.99 -0.12
C PRO A 12 32.21 -16.61 1.31
N VAL A 13 33.50 -16.76 1.63
CA VAL A 13 34.13 -16.31 2.87
C VAL A 13 34.45 -14.82 2.72
N ARG A 14 34.08 -14.01 3.72
CA ARG A 14 34.44 -12.58 3.79
C ARG A 14 35.90 -12.44 4.27
N GLU A 15 36.73 -11.86 3.45
CA GLU A 15 38.02 -11.33 3.92
C GLU A 15 37.94 -9.80 4.05
N VAL A 16 38.30 -9.32 5.24
CA VAL A 16 38.37 -7.89 5.56
C VAL A 16 39.82 -7.44 5.37
N GLY A 17 40.08 -6.65 4.35
CA GLY A 17 41.39 -6.02 4.13
C GLY A 17 41.54 -4.71 4.93
N PRO A 18 42.75 -4.23 5.17
CA PRO A 18 43.05 -3.18 6.16
C PRO A 18 42.81 -1.74 5.72
N ARG A 19 41.89 -1.46 4.85
CA ARG A 19 41.42 -0.09 4.51
C ARG A 19 39.97 -0.14 4.01
N GLY A 20 39.03 -0.25 4.89
CA GLY A 20 37.57 -0.03 4.83
C GLY A 20 36.90 0.41 3.50
N VAL A 21 37.29 -0.13 2.35
CA VAL A 21 36.60 0.11 1.07
C VAL A 21 35.92 -1.18 0.65
N ILE A 22 34.59 -1.22 0.79
CA ILE A 22 33.77 -2.32 0.26
C ILE A 22 33.66 -2.14 -1.25
N ARG A 23 34.37 -2.93 -2.02
CA ARG A 23 34.09 -3.11 -3.44
C ARG A 23 33.06 -4.21 -3.62
N THR A 24 31.86 -3.85 -3.96
CA THR A 24 30.84 -4.82 -4.38
C THR A 24 31.17 -5.26 -5.79
N ILE A 25 31.56 -6.52 -5.94
CA ILE A 25 31.74 -7.16 -7.26
C ILE A 25 30.36 -7.69 -7.66
N PHE A 26 29.78 -7.10 -8.69
CA PHE A 26 28.58 -7.63 -9.32
C PHE A 26 28.92 -8.91 -10.08
N MET A 27 28.39 -10.05 -9.63
CA MET A 27 28.36 -11.26 -10.45
C MET A 27 27.15 -11.18 -11.37
N ASP A 28 27.44 -11.27 -12.65
CA ASP A 28 26.46 -11.34 -13.74
C ASP A 28 25.66 -12.65 -13.62
N HIS A 29 24.46 -12.56 -13.10
CA HIS A 29 23.51 -13.67 -13.08
C HIS A 29 22.59 -13.53 -14.29
N GLY A 30 22.74 -14.47 -15.18
CA GLY A 30 22.01 -14.83 -16.37
C GLY A 30 20.79 -13.98 -16.74
N HIS A 31 20.79 -13.52 -17.99
CA HIS A 31 19.73 -12.76 -18.67
C HIS A 31 18.33 -13.39 -18.46
N ALA A 32 17.60 -12.88 -17.45
CA ALA A 32 16.15 -12.96 -17.48
C ALA A 32 15.66 -11.94 -18.52
N GLN A 33 14.86 -12.37 -19.48
CA GLN A 33 14.26 -11.50 -20.48
C GLN A 33 13.50 -10.36 -19.79
N ARG A 34 13.99 -9.13 -19.95
CA ARG A 34 13.39 -7.92 -19.39
C ARG A 34 12.18 -7.49 -20.25
N PRO A 35 11.12 -6.97 -19.67
CA PRO A 35 9.97 -6.49 -20.42
C PRO A 35 10.35 -5.26 -21.26
N THR A 36 9.96 -5.26 -22.52
CA THR A 36 10.36 -4.28 -23.55
C THR A 36 9.50 -3.01 -23.60
N SER A 37 8.78 -2.63 -22.54
CA SER A 37 7.97 -1.41 -22.51
C SER A 37 7.94 -0.74 -21.14
N GLY A 38 9.04 -0.16 -20.73
CA GLY A 38 9.05 0.81 -19.62
C GLY A 38 8.55 2.18 -20.09
N ALA A 39 8.15 3.05 -19.13
CA ALA A 39 7.72 4.41 -19.43
C ALA A 39 8.79 5.19 -20.21
N SER A 40 8.38 5.98 -21.20
CA SER A 40 9.27 6.90 -21.92
C SER A 40 9.81 8.01 -21.00
N ALA A 41 10.87 8.70 -21.40
CA ALA A 41 11.40 9.83 -20.64
C ALA A 41 10.33 10.91 -20.41
N ALA A 42 9.50 11.21 -21.41
CA ALA A 42 8.41 12.19 -21.28
C ALA A 42 7.34 11.75 -20.29
N GLU A 43 6.98 10.45 -20.26
CA GLU A 43 6.05 9.90 -19.30
C GLU A 43 6.62 9.91 -17.88
N LEU A 44 7.92 9.61 -17.69
CA LEU A 44 8.59 9.71 -16.41
C LEU A 44 8.60 11.14 -15.88
N VAL A 45 8.92 12.14 -16.72
CA VAL A 45 8.88 13.56 -16.36
C VAL A 45 7.46 13.96 -15.93
N ALA A 46 6.44 13.55 -16.70
CA ALA A 46 5.05 13.85 -16.34
C ALA A 46 4.66 13.24 -14.99
N GLN A 47 5.06 11.98 -14.73
CA GLN A 47 4.78 11.30 -13.46
C GLN A 47 5.54 11.92 -12.28
N LEU A 48 6.81 12.32 -12.45
CA LEU A 48 7.59 13.04 -11.45
C LEU A 48 6.91 14.36 -11.03
N ARG A 49 6.51 15.15 -12.03
CA ARG A 49 5.81 16.43 -11.79
C ARG A 49 4.49 16.23 -11.06
N GLU A 50 3.74 15.22 -11.45
CA GLU A 50 2.44 14.92 -10.88
C GLU A 50 2.56 14.42 -9.43
N ALA A 51 3.46 13.48 -9.12
CA ALA A 51 3.70 13.01 -7.77
C ALA A 51 4.15 14.17 -6.86
N ARG A 52 5.14 14.98 -7.32
CA ARG A 52 5.60 16.17 -6.59
C ARG A 52 4.50 17.21 -6.37
N HIS A 53 3.63 17.43 -7.35
CA HIS A 53 2.50 18.34 -7.21
C HIS A 53 1.54 17.86 -6.10
N ARG A 54 1.26 16.55 -6.01
CA ARG A 54 0.44 15.98 -4.91
C ARG A 54 1.09 16.19 -3.55
N THR A 55 2.39 15.96 -3.43
CA THR A 55 3.14 16.22 -2.19
C THR A 55 3.00 17.68 -1.75
N TRP A 56 3.15 18.64 -2.67
CA TRP A 56 2.98 20.05 -2.38
C TRP A 56 1.54 20.38 -1.94
N ARG A 57 0.55 19.92 -2.70
CA ARG A 57 -0.87 20.14 -2.38
C ARG A 57 -1.27 19.63 -0.99
N LEU A 58 -0.66 18.55 -0.54
CA LEU A 58 -0.91 17.98 0.79
C LEU A 58 -0.21 18.74 1.92
N THR A 59 0.71 19.64 1.63
CA THR A 59 1.59 20.22 2.66
C THR A 59 1.73 21.74 2.61
N GLU A 60 1.27 22.40 1.52
CA GLU A 60 1.43 23.84 1.32
C GLU A 60 0.61 24.71 2.28
N ASP A 61 -0.52 24.23 2.77
CA ASP A 61 -1.41 24.92 3.69
C ASP A 61 -1.01 24.73 5.17
N LEU A 62 -0.08 23.82 5.48
CA LEU A 62 0.32 23.53 6.85
C LEU A 62 1.23 24.63 7.41
N SER A 63 0.95 25.08 8.62
CA SER A 63 1.83 25.98 9.38
C SER A 63 3.14 25.27 9.78
N SER A 64 4.16 26.04 10.16
CA SER A 64 5.42 25.48 10.65
C SER A 64 5.22 24.57 11.87
N ALA A 65 4.26 24.86 12.73
CA ALA A 65 3.92 24.02 13.88
C ALA A 65 3.27 22.70 13.43
N GLU A 66 2.38 22.72 12.43
CA GLU A 66 1.74 21.52 11.87
C GLU A 66 2.74 20.68 11.06
N LEU A 67 3.71 21.31 10.40
CA LEU A 67 4.79 20.58 9.70
C LEU A 67 5.66 19.74 10.65
N MET A 68 5.84 20.19 11.89
CA MET A 68 6.54 19.40 12.91
C MET A 68 5.60 18.43 13.64
N GLY A 69 4.40 18.87 13.98
CA GLY A 69 3.40 18.07 14.67
C GLY A 69 3.84 17.53 16.03
N PRO A 70 2.95 16.84 16.75
CA PRO A 70 3.28 16.14 17.99
C PRO A 70 4.08 14.87 17.69
N ARG A 71 4.90 14.43 18.65
CA ARG A 71 5.61 13.15 18.57
C ARG A 71 4.63 12.01 18.84
N LEU A 72 4.34 11.22 17.80
CA LEU A 72 3.55 9.99 17.87
C LEU A 72 4.32 8.85 17.18
N ASP A 73 4.19 7.64 17.69
CA ASP A 73 4.94 6.47 17.18
C ASP A 73 4.54 6.05 15.76
N ILE A 74 3.36 6.50 15.29
CA ILE A 74 2.77 6.09 14.01
C ILE A 74 2.85 7.16 12.91
N VAL A 75 3.35 8.36 13.20
CA VAL A 75 3.53 9.43 12.21
C VAL A 75 4.93 9.99 12.27
N ASN A 76 5.38 10.63 11.20
CA ASN A 76 6.60 11.41 11.14
C ASN A 76 6.29 12.90 11.30
N PRO A 77 7.28 13.76 11.64
CA PRO A 77 7.13 15.18 11.30
C PRO A 77 6.91 15.30 9.80
N VAL A 78 5.87 16.01 9.38
CA VAL A 78 5.57 16.20 7.94
C VAL A 78 6.77 16.83 7.22
N LEU A 79 7.45 17.79 7.87
CA LEU A 79 8.65 18.42 7.33
C LEU A 79 9.79 17.42 7.06
N TRP A 80 9.97 16.46 7.97
CA TRP A 80 10.93 15.38 7.79
C TRP A 80 10.53 14.48 6.62
N GLU A 81 9.25 14.13 6.53
CA GLU A 81 8.73 13.20 5.54
C GLU A 81 8.86 13.73 4.11
N ILE A 82 8.53 15.01 3.88
CA ILE A 82 8.73 15.64 2.56
C ILE A 82 10.21 15.78 2.20
N GLY A 83 11.09 16.07 3.17
CA GLY A 83 12.52 16.06 2.96
C GLY A 83 13.07 14.68 2.63
N HIS A 84 12.56 13.62 3.31
CA HIS A 84 12.87 12.22 3.01
C HIS A 84 12.45 11.82 1.59
N VAL A 85 11.28 12.24 1.13
CA VAL A 85 10.86 12.04 -0.27
C VAL A 85 11.86 12.67 -1.23
N GLY A 86 12.27 13.93 -1.02
CA GLY A 86 13.29 14.60 -1.84
C GLY A 86 14.62 13.85 -1.82
N TRP A 87 15.07 13.45 -0.65
CA TRP A 87 16.30 12.68 -0.47
C TRP A 87 16.26 11.31 -1.18
N PHE A 88 15.15 10.60 -1.09
CA PHE A 88 14.99 9.31 -1.77
C PHE A 88 15.07 9.44 -3.30
N HIS A 89 14.42 10.48 -3.84
CA HIS A 89 14.52 10.81 -5.26
C HIS A 89 15.97 11.14 -5.65
N GLU A 90 16.64 12.03 -4.93
CA GLU A 90 18.04 12.37 -5.17
C GLU A 90 18.94 11.13 -5.11
N TYR A 91 18.80 10.33 -4.01
CA TYR A 91 19.65 9.17 -3.77
C TYR A 91 19.55 8.17 -4.92
N TRP A 92 18.36 7.73 -5.28
CA TRP A 92 18.20 6.66 -6.26
C TRP A 92 18.35 7.13 -7.69
N THR A 93 17.84 8.32 -8.06
CA THR A 93 17.84 8.76 -9.46
C THR A 93 19.08 9.54 -9.87
N LEU A 94 19.64 10.38 -8.98
CA LEU A 94 20.79 11.23 -9.32
C LEU A 94 22.11 10.62 -8.84
N ARG A 95 22.16 10.16 -7.59
CA ARG A 95 23.40 9.63 -7.01
C ARG A 95 23.65 8.19 -7.43
N HIS A 96 22.69 7.29 -7.19
CA HIS A 96 22.86 5.86 -7.49
C HIS A 96 22.88 5.58 -9.00
N ALA A 97 21.90 6.10 -9.75
CA ALA A 97 21.80 5.85 -11.19
C ALA A 97 22.82 6.62 -12.04
N HIS A 98 23.20 7.84 -11.62
CA HIS A 98 24.05 8.73 -12.42
C HIS A 98 25.36 9.17 -11.76
N GLY A 99 25.69 8.66 -10.56
CA GLY A 99 26.94 8.94 -9.86
C GLY A 99 27.13 10.40 -9.44
N ARG A 100 26.04 11.17 -9.30
CA ARG A 100 26.10 12.58 -8.87
C ARG A 100 26.48 12.70 -7.40
N VAL A 101 27.07 13.82 -7.02
CA VAL A 101 27.34 14.14 -5.61
C VAL A 101 26.06 14.61 -4.90
N PRO A 102 25.95 14.45 -3.57
CA PRO A 102 24.81 14.93 -2.80
C PRO A 102 24.58 16.44 -2.97
N LEU A 103 23.32 16.85 -3.10
CA LEU A 103 22.95 18.28 -3.12
C LEU A 103 23.07 18.90 -1.72
N ILE A 104 22.77 18.11 -0.69
CA ILE A 104 22.95 18.46 0.70
C ILE A 104 23.90 17.43 1.33
N GLU A 105 25.10 17.86 1.69
CA GLU A 105 26.17 17.00 2.22
C GLU A 105 25.71 16.16 3.43
N ARG A 106 24.87 16.74 4.31
CA ARG A 106 24.34 16.05 5.48
C ARG A 106 23.01 15.32 5.23
N GLY A 107 22.53 15.22 3.97
CA GLY A 107 21.23 14.67 3.59
C GLY A 107 21.00 13.26 4.13
N ASP A 108 21.98 12.38 4.02
CA ASP A 108 21.88 11.00 4.51
C ASP A 108 21.66 10.95 6.04
N ARG A 109 22.29 11.84 6.79
CA ARG A 109 22.12 11.96 8.26
C ARG A 109 20.79 12.58 8.67
N LEU A 110 20.12 13.27 7.76
CA LEU A 110 18.82 13.89 8.03
C LEU A 110 17.66 12.96 7.65
N TRP A 111 17.76 12.30 6.49
CA TRP A 111 16.57 11.73 5.85
C TRP A 111 16.65 10.26 5.47
N ASP A 112 17.79 9.58 5.64
CA ASP A 112 17.85 8.14 5.43
C ASP A 112 17.07 7.41 6.54
N SER A 113 15.89 6.90 6.20
CA SER A 113 14.99 6.24 7.16
C SER A 113 15.55 4.94 7.74
N SER A 114 16.56 4.34 7.08
CA SER A 114 17.21 3.12 7.56
C SER A 114 18.21 3.39 8.70
N THR A 115 18.75 4.61 8.75
CA THR A 115 19.77 5.01 9.74
C THR A 115 19.25 6.04 10.74
N VAL A 116 18.26 6.86 10.36
CA VAL A 116 17.66 7.90 11.21
C VAL A 116 16.50 7.32 12.02
N ALA A 117 16.75 7.03 13.29
CA ALA A 117 15.73 6.47 14.18
C ALA A 117 14.48 7.37 14.25
N HIS A 118 13.29 6.77 14.18
CA HIS A 118 12.01 7.49 14.20
C HIS A 118 11.93 8.51 15.36
N ALA A 119 12.31 8.09 16.56
CA ALA A 119 12.22 8.90 17.78
C ALA A 119 13.07 10.18 17.75
N THR A 120 14.08 10.28 16.89
CA THR A 120 15.00 11.42 16.81
C THR A 120 14.58 12.45 15.76
N ARG A 121 13.63 12.16 14.88
CA ARG A 121 13.24 13.00 13.74
C ARG A 121 12.73 14.39 14.12
N TRP A 122 12.16 14.54 15.32
CA TRP A 122 11.73 15.84 15.86
C TRP A 122 12.86 16.72 16.39
N GLN A 123 14.07 16.17 16.54
CA GLN A 123 15.23 16.86 17.13
C GLN A 123 16.30 17.20 16.09
N LEU A 124 16.07 16.82 14.83
CA LEU A 124 17.00 17.07 13.74
C LEU A 124 16.98 18.56 13.37
N ASP A 125 18.14 19.10 13.03
CA ASP A 125 18.28 20.43 12.45
C ASP A 125 17.91 20.39 10.96
N LEU A 126 16.59 20.23 10.70
CA LEU A 126 16.04 20.19 9.35
C LEU A 126 16.08 21.58 8.71
N PRO A 127 16.24 21.68 7.38
CA PRO A 127 15.93 22.92 6.69
C PRO A 127 14.50 23.35 7.02
N ASP A 128 14.27 24.64 7.08
CA ASP A 128 12.93 25.18 7.25
C ASP A 128 12.02 24.82 6.06
N ARG A 129 10.76 25.24 6.12
CA ARG A 129 9.79 24.99 5.05
C ARG A 129 10.31 25.45 3.69
N ALA A 130 10.83 26.68 3.60
CA ALA A 130 11.31 27.26 2.33
C ALA A 130 12.51 26.49 1.78
N GLY A 131 13.47 26.16 2.65
CA GLY A 131 14.64 25.36 2.29
C GLY A 131 14.29 23.95 1.86
N THR A 132 13.33 23.30 2.54
CA THR A 132 12.87 21.94 2.17
C THR A 132 12.17 21.96 0.81
N PHE A 133 11.26 22.90 0.56
CA PHE A 133 10.59 22.99 -0.75
C PHE A 133 11.56 23.38 -1.88
N ALA A 134 12.54 24.26 -1.62
CA ALA A 134 13.58 24.57 -2.59
C ALA A 134 14.43 23.35 -2.94
N TYR A 135 14.77 22.53 -1.95
CA TYR A 135 15.47 21.25 -2.17
C TYR A 135 14.66 20.30 -3.05
N LEU A 136 13.37 20.10 -2.76
CA LEU A 136 12.49 19.26 -3.58
C LEU A 136 12.41 19.76 -5.04
N ALA A 137 12.35 21.06 -5.24
CA ALA A 137 12.31 21.69 -6.56
C ALA A 137 13.63 21.49 -7.33
N ASP A 138 14.80 21.65 -6.67
CA ASP A 138 16.10 21.43 -7.29
C ASP A 138 16.30 19.96 -7.68
N VAL A 139 15.90 19.01 -6.82
CA VAL A 139 15.93 17.57 -7.16
C VAL A 139 15.10 17.30 -8.40
N LEU A 140 13.85 17.80 -8.45
CA LEU A 140 12.97 17.60 -9.61
C LEU A 140 13.57 18.16 -10.90
N ALA A 141 14.08 19.40 -10.87
CA ALA A 141 14.70 20.02 -12.05
C ALA A 141 15.88 19.21 -12.58
N ARG A 142 16.74 18.69 -11.69
CA ARG A 142 17.88 17.85 -12.09
C ARG A 142 17.46 16.48 -12.61
N GLN A 143 16.38 15.92 -12.12
CA GLN A 143 15.80 14.69 -12.66
C GLN A 143 15.29 14.91 -14.09
N GLU A 144 14.58 16.03 -14.33
CA GLU A 144 14.10 16.41 -15.65
C GLU A 144 15.27 16.61 -16.65
N ASP A 145 16.31 17.32 -16.23
CA ASP A 145 17.53 17.52 -17.03
C ASP A 145 18.19 16.18 -17.38
N SER A 146 18.28 15.26 -16.41
CA SER A 146 18.89 13.94 -16.62
C SER A 146 18.06 13.05 -17.54
N LEU A 147 16.74 13.25 -17.59
CA LEU A 147 15.82 12.56 -18.49
C LEU A 147 15.73 13.20 -19.90
N GLY A 148 16.36 14.37 -20.12
CA GLY A 148 16.44 15.02 -21.45
C GLY A 148 17.18 14.17 -22.50
N GLY A 149 18.02 13.20 -22.06
CA GLY A 149 18.50 12.07 -22.85
C GLY A 149 17.60 10.84 -22.62
N ALA A 150 17.63 9.85 -23.52
CA ALA A 150 16.96 8.59 -23.28
C ALA A 150 17.63 7.85 -22.09
N PRO A 151 16.95 7.64 -20.96
CA PRO A 151 17.54 6.91 -19.84
C PRO A 151 17.79 5.46 -20.26
N ASP A 152 18.89 4.87 -19.81
CA ASP A 152 19.07 3.44 -19.94
C ASP A 152 18.03 2.69 -19.08
N GLU A 153 17.89 1.40 -19.32
CA GLU A 153 16.87 0.59 -18.66
C GLU A 153 17.09 0.48 -17.13
N ALA A 154 18.36 0.48 -16.71
CA ALA A 154 18.72 0.41 -15.30
C ALA A 154 18.37 1.71 -14.56
N ALA A 155 18.69 2.88 -15.15
CA ALA A 155 18.31 4.17 -14.60
C ALA A 155 16.77 4.31 -14.54
N ARG A 156 16.04 3.87 -15.57
CA ARG A 156 14.58 3.91 -15.61
C ARG A 156 13.93 3.25 -14.40
N TYR A 157 14.42 2.08 -13.99
CA TYR A 157 13.95 1.39 -12.80
C TYR A 157 13.97 2.31 -11.56
N PHE A 158 15.04 3.07 -11.34
CA PHE A 158 15.16 3.94 -10.18
C PHE A 158 14.26 5.17 -10.24
N TYR A 159 13.97 5.70 -11.42
CA TYR A 159 12.96 6.74 -11.59
C TYR A 159 11.56 6.21 -11.26
N GLU A 160 11.21 5.03 -11.77
CA GLU A 160 9.94 4.37 -11.49
C GLU A 160 9.80 4.01 -10.01
N LEU A 161 10.87 3.57 -9.35
CA LEU A 161 10.91 3.32 -7.91
C LEU A 161 10.65 4.60 -7.12
N ALA A 162 11.36 5.68 -7.44
CA ALA A 162 11.25 6.95 -6.72
C ALA A 162 9.85 7.56 -6.85
N ILE A 163 9.26 7.54 -8.04
CA ILE A 163 7.89 8.01 -8.27
C ILE A 163 6.88 7.23 -7.40
N ARG A 164 7.00 5.91 -7.36
CA ARG A 164 6.08 5.07 -6.57
C ARG A 164 6.30 5.22 -5.07
N HIS A 165 7.54 5.45 -4.66
CA HIS A 165 7.86 5.79 -3.28
C HIS A 165 7.21 7.11 -2.86
N GLU A 166 7.26 8.16 -3.71
CA GLU A 166 6.55 9.41 -3.45
C GLU A 166 5.03 9.20 -3.41
N ASP A 167 4.45 8.38 -4.31
CA ASP A 167 3.02 8.02 -4.26
C ASP A 167 2.63 7.35 -2.92
N MET A 168 3.47 6.48 -2.36
CA MET A 168 3.22 5.88 -1.04
C MET A 168 3.25 6.94 0.07
N HIS A 169 4.16 7.90 0.00
CA HIS A 169 4.23 9.00 0.96
C HIS A 169 3.08 10.00 0.79
N VAL A 170 2.58 10.24 -0.42
CA VAL A 170 1.36 11.02 -0.67
C VAL A 170 0.16 10.40 0.05
N GLU A 171 -0.01 9.08 -0.01
CA GLU A 171 -1.02 8.37 0.76
C GLU A 171 -0.75 8.49 2.28
N ALA A 172 0.51 8.32 2.71
CA ALA A 172 0.92 8.43 4.12
C ALA A 172 0.66 9.82 4.69
N LEU A 173 0.97 10.89 3.98
CA LEU A 173 0.66 12.27 4.35
C LEU A 173 -0.86 12.49 4.52
N THR A 174 -1.67 11.84 3.70
CA THR A 174 -3.13 11.95 3.78
C THR A 174 -3.68 11.33 5.06
N TYR A 175 -3.28 10.09 5.42
CA TYR A 175 -3.72 9.51 6.69
C TYR A 175 -3.03 10.13 7.91
N SER A 176 -1.82 10.68 7.77
CA SER A 176 -1.17 11.46 8.83
C SER A 176 -1.95 12.72 9.16
N ARG A 177 -2.46 13.45 8.15
CA ARG A 177 -3.36 14.62 8.37
C ARG A 177 -4.65 14.21 9.08
N GLN A 178 -5.21 13.03 8.75
CA GLN A 178 -6.37 12.46 9.45
C GLN A 178 -6.03 12.17 10.92
N THR A 179 -4.91 11.52 11.18
CA THR A 179 -4.44 11.16 12.52
C THR A 179 -4.20 12.39 13.39
N LEU A 180 -3.53 13.39 12.84
CA LEU A 180 -3.18 14.65 13.50
C LEU A 180 -4.36 15.63 13.62
N SER A 181 -5.54 15.29 13.11
CA SER A 181 -6.71 16.19 13.09
C SER A 181 -6.45 17.52 12.38
N TYR A 182 -5.66 17.51 11.31
CA TYR A 182 -5.43 18.69 10.50
C TYR A 182 -6.64 18.97 9.59
N ALA A 183 -6.65 20.11 8.92
CA ALA A 183 -7.68 20.43 7.95
C ALA A 183 -7.67 19.37 6.81
N SER A 184 -8.85 19.10 6.24
CA SER A 184 -8.91 18.34 4.99
C SER A 184 -8.14 19.10 3.91
N PRO A 185 -7.27 18.45 3.14
CA PRO A 185 -6.59 19.12 2.03
C PRO A 185 -7.61 19.63 1.01
N ASP A 186 -7.41 20.85 0.51
CA ASP A 186 -8.33 21.42 -0.47
C ASP A 186 -8.12 20.82 -1.87
N GLY A 187 -9.23 20.54 -2.56
CA GLY A 187 -9.25 20.17 -3.98
C GLY A 187 -8.53 18.86 -4.36
N LEU A 188 -8.38 17.93 -3.43
CA LEU A 188 -7.81 16.61 -3.71
C LEU A 188 -8.81 15.60 -4.29
N GLY A 189 -10.10 15.90 -4.30
CA GLY A 189 -11.09 15.00 -4.85
C GLY A 189 -12.45 15.63 -4.92
N GLU A 190 -13.37 14.98 -5.62
CA GLU A 190 -14.74 15.44 -5.66
C GLU A 190 -15.44 15.18 -4.33
N ARG A 191 -16.00 16.23 -3.72
CA ARG A 191 -16.65 16.14 -2.40
C ARG A 191 -17.98 15.40 -2.46
N ARG A 192 -18.65 15.39 -3.60
CA ARG A 192 -19.92 14.69 -3.78
C ARG A 192 -19.67 13.21 -4.03
N ARG A 193 -19.87 12.40 -3.01
CA ARG A 193 -19.79 10.94 -3.09
C ARG A 193 -21.09 10.35 -3.65
N PRO A 194 -21.03 9.35 -4.53
CA PRO A 194 -22.22 8.68 -5.03
C PRO A 194 -22.91 7.90 -3.90
N ALA A 195 -24.21 8.14 -3.73
CA ALA A 195 -25.07 7.34 -2.86
C ALA A 195 -25.57 6.13 -3.66
N SER A 196 -24.87 5.00 -3.55
CA SER A 196 -25.11 3.79 -4.34
C SER A 196 -25.68 2.64 -3.53
N GLY A 197 -25.64 2.73 -2.20
CA GLY A 197 -26.15 1.72 -1.29
C GLY A 197 -25.19 0.55 -1.00
N GLY A 198 -25.72 -0.49 -0.36
CA GLY A 198 -25.01 -1.72 -0.04
C GLY A 198 -24.98 -2.72 -1.20
N LEU A 199 -24.08 -3.71 -1.12
CA LEU A 199 -23.97 -4.81 -2.08
C LEU A 199 -23.81 -6.14 -1.33
N PRO A 200 -24.88 -6.71 -0.77
CA PRO A 200 -24.82 -7.92 0.02
C PRO A 200 -24.56 -9.18 -0.82
N GLY A 201 -24.22 -10.26 -0.14
CA GLY A 201 -24.06 -11.59 -0.68
C GLY A 201 -22.62 -11.93 -1.05
N ASP A 202 -22.42 -13.18 -1.44
CA ASP A 202 -21.12 -13.75 -1.77
C ASP A 202 -21.02 -14.12 -3.24
N ALA A 203 -19.84 -13.97 -3.79
CA ALA A 203 -19.42 -14.55 -5.05
C ALA A 203 -18.82 -15.92 -4.81
N ALA A 204 -19.17 -16.91 -5.64
CA ALA A 204 -18.55 -18.22 -5.64
C ALA A 204 -17.32 -18.21 -6.55
N VAL A 205 -16.18 -18.60 -6.01
CA VAL A 205 -14.92 -18.75 -6.76
C VAL A 205 -14.57 -20.22 -6.79
N PRO A 206 -14.47 -20.82 -7.97
CA PRO A 206 -14.09 -22.25 -8.09
C PRO A 206 -12.64 -22.44 -7.66
N GLY A 207 -12.33 -23.61 -7.12
CA GLY A 207 -10.95 -23.99 -6.79
C GLY A 207 -10.11 -24.23 -8.04
N GLY A 208 -8.83 -24.46 -7.81
CA GLY A 208 -7.86 -24.75 -8.86
C GLY A 208 -6.45 -24.32 -8.48
N THR A 209 -5.53 -24.43 -9.42
CA THR A 209 -4.19 -23.87 -9.30
C THR A 209 -4.25 -22.38 -9.64
N TRP A 210 -3.80 -21.53 -8.74
CA TRP A 210 -3.69 -20.10 -8.94
C TRP A 210 -2.23 -19.69 -9.02
N ARG A 211 -1.88 -18.79 -9.93
CA ARG A 211 -0.55 -18.20 -10.01
C ARG A 211 -0.54 -16.88 -9.24
N LEU A 212 -0.19 -16.94 -7.94
CA LEU A 212 -0.10 -15.78 -7.06
C LEU A 212 1.15 -14.96 -7.36
N GLY A 213 1.03 -13.63 -7.39
CA GLY A 213 2.13 -12.70 -7.60
C GLY A 213 2.28 -12.21 -9.04
N SER A 214 3.36 -11.52 -9.33
CA SER A 214 3.58 -10.81 -10.59
C SER A 214 4.62 -11.46 -11.49
N THR A 215 4.51 -11.22 -12.78
CA THR A 215 5.44 -11.65 -13.82
C THR A 215 6.20 -10.45 -14.40
N ALA A 216 7.29 -10.71 -15.11
CA ALA A 216 8.06 -9.66 -15.78
C ALA A 216 7.23 -8.83 -16.80
N ALA A 217 6.11 -9.35 -17.30
CA ALA A 217 5.22 -8.65 -18.21
C ALA A 217 4.35 -7.57 -17.52
N ASP A 218 4.30 -7.56 -16.18
CA ASP A 218 3.44 -6.63 -15.42
C ASP A 218 4.09 -5.24 -15.21
N GLY A 219 5.24 -4.97 -15.82
CA GLY A 219 5.95 -3.69 -15.74
C GLY A 219 6.79 -3.55 -14.47
N PHE A 220 6.81 -2.36 -13.87
CA PHE A 220 7.52 -2.15 -12.61
C PHE A 220 6.91 -2.98 -11.48
N LEU A 221 7.74 -3.65 -10.71
CA LEU A 221 7.36 -4.50 -9.59
C LEU A 221 8.25 -4.21 -8.39
N PHE A 222 7.68 -4.20 -7.20
CA PHE A 222 8.47 -4.33 -5.98
C PHE A 222 8.96 -5.77 -5.80
N ASP A 223 10.04 -5.95 -5.06
CA ASP A 223 10.67 -7.25 -4.83
C ASP A 223 9.72 -8.28 -4.19
N ASN A 224 8.84 -7.84 -3.29
CA ASN A 224 7.90 -8.70 -2.58
C ASN A 224 6.73 -9.23 -3.43
N GLU A 225 6.56 -8.71 -4.66
CA GLU A 225 5.55 -9.16 -5.62
C GLU A 225 6.07 -10.26 -6.57
N LYS A 226 7.38 -10.53 -6.54
CA LYS A 226 8.11 -11.40 -7.45
C LYS A 226 8.35 -12.78 -6.81
N TRP A 227 8.22 -13.85 -7.52
CA TRP A 227 7.64 -14.01 -8.87
C TRP A 227 6.36 -14.81 -8.73
N ALA A 228 5.51 -14.77 -9.79
CA ALA A 228 4.29 -15.54 -9.80
C ALA A 228 4.58 -17.04 -9.66
N HIS A 229 3.95 -17.66 -8.68
CA HIS A 229 4.13 -19.07 -8.32
C HIS A 229 2.77 -19.76 -8.13
N GLU A 230 2.74 -21.07 -8.27
CA GLU A 230 1.52 -21.85 -8.17
C GLU A 230 1.10 -22.02 -6.71
N THR A 231 -0.18 -21.78 -6.46
CA THR A 231 -0.84 -21.97 -5.16
C THR A 231 -2.15 -22.70 -5.38
N ALA A 232 -2.35 -23.80 -4.68
CA ALA A 232 -3.61 -24.54 -4.74
C ALA A 232 -4.69 -23.83 -3.93
N LEU A 233 -5.85 -23.60 -4.53
CA LEU A 233 -7.03 -23.03 -3.88
C LEU A 233 -8.18 -24.04 -3.88
N ALA A 234 -8.77 -24.27 -2.71
CA ALA A 234 -10.07 -24.92 -2.62
C ALA A 234 -11.17 -23.97 -3.13
N PRO A 235 -12.34 -24.47 -3.58
CA PRO A 235 -13.48 -23.62 -3.85
C PRO A 235 -13.86 -22.80 -2.61
N PHE A 236 -14.18 -21.52 -2.77
CA PHE A 236 -14.54 -20.63 -1.67
C PHE A 236 -15.63 -19.63 -2.07
N ARG A 237 -16.23 -19.02 -1.08
CA ARG A 237 -17.21 -17.95 -1.25
C ARG A 237 -16.68 -16.69 -0.58
N ILE A 238 -16.60 -15.59 -1.33
CA ILE A 238 -16.08 -14.30 -0.88
C ILE A 238 -17.17 -13.23 -0.98
N ALA A 239 -17.26 -12.34 -0.01
CA ALA A 239 -18.20 -11.22 -0.05
C ALA A 239 -18.01 -10.38 -1.32
N ARG A 240 -19.12 -10.03 -1.97
CA ARG A 240 -19.10 -9.21 -3.20
C ARG A 240 -18.54 -7.82 -2.94
N ALA A 241 -18.62 -7.33 -1.71
CA ALA A 241 -18.15 -6.01 -1.29
C ALA A 241 -17.40 -6.08 0.05
N PRO A 242 -16.60 -5.04 0.39
CA PRO A 242 -16.07 -4.87 1.74
C PRO A 242 -17.17 -4.74 2.78
N VAL A 243 -16.86 -5.07 4.05
CA VAL A 243 -17.77 -4.86 5.18
C VAL A 243 -18.07 -3.36 5.32
N THR A 244 -19.36 -3.04 5.41
CA THR A 244 -19.85 -1.67 5.51
C THR A 244 -19.81 -1.14 6.94
N ASN A 245 -19.89 0.18 7.10
CA ASN A 245 -20.03 0.82 8.40
C ASN A 245 -21.28 0.34 9.14
N ALA A 246 -22.40 0.11 8.45
CA ALA A 246 -23.62 -0.40 9.08
C ALA A 246 -23.44 -1.82 9.63
N GLU A 247 -22.78 -2.70 8.88
CA GLU A 247 -22.48 -4.06 9.33
C GLU A 247 -21.50 -4.07 10.51
N PHE A 248 -20.50 -3.19 10.48
CA PHE A 248 -19.57 -3.07 11.60
C PHE A 248 -20.21 -2.44 12.84
N ALA A 249 -21.11 -1.48 12.65
CA ALA A 249 -21.89 -0.89 13.74
C ALA A 249 -22.73 -1.93 14.49
N ALA A 250 -23.31 -2.90 13.77
CA ALA A 250 -24.05 -4.01 14.40
C ALA A 250 -23.16 -4.84 15.35
N PHE A 251 -21.90 -5.09 15.00
CA PHE A 251 -20.92 -5.75 15.88
C PHE A 251 -20.63 -4.90 17.13
N VAL A 252 -20.43 -3.60 16.97
CA VAL A 252 -20.17 -2.68 18.09
C VAL A 252 -21.39 -2.67 19.02
N GLU A 253 -22.59 -2.52 18.47
CA GLU A 253 -23.87 -2.45 19.21
C GLU A 253 -24.25 -3.77 19.88
N ALA A 254 -23.85 -4.90 19.32
CA ALA A 254 -23.99 -6.22 19.94
C ALA A 254 -22.99 -6.45 21.09
N GLY A 255 -22.17 -5.47 21.45
CA GLY A 255 -21.19 -5.58 22.52
C GLY A 255 -19.92 -6.34 22.13
N GLY A 256 -19.62 -6.45 20.83
CA GLY A 256 -18.49 -7.24 20.31
C GLY A 256 -17.14 -6.87 20.89
N TYR A 257 -16.91 -5.60 21.22
CA TYR A 257 -15.69 -5.16 21.90
C TYR A 257 -15.57 -5.60 23.36
N GLY A 258 -16.68 -5.99 24.00
CA GLY A 258 -16.71 -6.51 25.38
C GLY A 258 -16.65 -8.03 25.47
N ALA A 259 -16.87 -8.74 24.38
CA ALA A 259 -17.02 -10.19 24.31
C ALA A 259 -15.72 -10.86 23.87
N LYS A 260 -14.91 -11.35 24.85
CA LYS A 260 -13.58 -11.92 24.63
C LYS A 260 -13.58 -13.09 23.64
N GLU A 261 -14.66 -13.84 23.56
CA GLU A 261 -14.81 -15.02 22.68
C GLU A 261 -14.63 -14.71 21.20
N PHE A 262 -14.83 -13.46 20.76
CA PHE A 262 -14.63 -13.05 19.37
C PHE A 262 -13.18 -12.65 19.06
N TRP A 263 -12.33 -12.48 20.08
CA TRP A 263 -10.96 -11.98 19.90
C TRP A 263 -9.93 -13.10 20.05
N SER A 264 -8.89 -13.05 19.23
CA SER A 264 -7.66 -13.79 19.54
C SER A 264 -7.02 -13.24 20.82
N ASP A 265 -6.14 -14.02 21.46
CA ASP A 265 -5.47 -13.54 22.68
C ASP A 265 -4.66 -12.26 22.42
N ALA A 266 -3.98 -12.16 21.28
CA ALA A 266 -3.26 -10.96 20.88
C ALA A 266 -4.20 -9.75 20.63
N GLY A 267 -5.33 -9.98 19.94
CA GLY A 267 -6.35 -8.97 19.70
C GLY A 267 -7.00 -8.49 20.98
N TRP A 268 -7.29 -9.41 21.90
CA TRP A 268 -7.84 -9.05 23.21
C TRP A 268 -6.87 -8.22 24.05
N ALA A 269 -5.58 -8.60 24.06
CA ALA A 269 -4.54 -7.85 24.74
C ALA A 269 -4.37 -6.44 24.16
N TRP A 270 -4.43 -6.30 22.81
CA TRP A 270 -4.46 -5.00 22.14
C TRP A 270 -5.68 -4.18 22.58
N ARG A 271 -6.88 -4.76 22.49
CA ARG A 271 -8.14 -4.09 22.88
C ARG A 271 -8.10 -3.59 24.32
N GLN A 272 -7.57 -4.41 25.26
CA GLN A 272 -7.43 -4.00 26.65
C GLN A 272 -6.44 -2.86 26.84
N ARG A 273 -5.27 -2.95 26.18
CA ARG A 273 -4.21 -1.93 26.26
C ARG A 273 -4.67 -0.58 25.72
N CYS A 274 -5.41 -0.59 24.61
CA CYS A 274 -5.92 0.62 23.96
C CYS A 274 -7.28 1.08 24.50
N HIS A 275 -7.91 0.33 25.41
CA HIS A 275 -9.28 0.56 25.90
C HIS A 275 -10.27 0.75 24.73
N ALA A 276 -10.07 0.00 23.64
CA ALA A 276 -10.88 0.14 22.44
C ALA A 276 -12.32 -0.35 22.69
N GLU A 277 -13.31 0.43 22.27
CA GLU A 277 -14.75 0.13 22.37
C GLU A 277 -15.46 0.23 21.01
N ARG A 278 -14.78 0.77 20.01
CA ARG A 278 -15.23 1.03 18.64
C ARG A 278 -14.04 1.46 17.77
N PRO A 279 -14.18 1.54 16.42
CA PRO A 279 -13.11 2.07 15.56
C PRO A 279 -12.61 3.45 16.01
N VAL A 280 -11.33 3.69 15.86
CA VAL A 280 -10.56 4.80 16.50
C VAL A 280 -11.17 6.19 16.28
N TYR A 281 -11.78 6.45 15.12
CA TYR A 281 -12.34 7.79 14.81
C TYR A 281 -13.86 7.86 14.95
N TRP A 282 -14.53 6.75 15.29
CA TRP A 282 -15.97 6.78 15.57
C TRP A 282 -16.24 7.46 16.89
N GLN A 283 -17.29 8.25 16.94
CA GLN A 283 -17.76 8.90 18.15
C GLN A 283 -19.09 8.30 18.60
N ALA A 284 -19.42 8.51 19.89
CA ALA A 284 -20.67 8.01 20.44
C ALA A 284 -21.88 8.47 19.63
N ARG A 285 -22.91 7.62 19.57
CA ARG A 285 -24.15 7.92 18.87
C ARG A 285 -24.80 9.20 19.40
N ARG A 286 -25.20 10.07 18.48
CA ARG A 286 -26.05 11.22 18.77
C ARG A 286 -27.38 11.03 18.04
N ASP A 287 -28.48 11.13 18.75
CA ASP A 287 -29.83 10.92 18.21
C ASP A 287 -29.98 9.62 17.38
N GLY A 288 -29.33 8.55 17.87
CA GLY A 288 -29.36 7.24 17.21
C GLY A 288 -28.38 7.06 16.06
N VAL A 289 -27.61 8.08 15.66
CA VAL A 289 -26.68 8.05 14.53
C VAL A 289 -25.23 8.04 15.01
N TRP A 290 -24.43 7.11 14.49
CA TRP A 290 -22.99 7.14 14.65
C TRP A 290 -22.39 8.33 13.89
N THR A 291 -21.38 8.96 14.48
CA THR A 291 -20.58 10.00 13.84
C THR A 291 -19.12 9.59 13.77
N VAL A 292 -18.39 10.15 12.83
CA VAL A 292 -16.98 9.89 12.61
C VAL A 292 -16.23 11.20 12.52
N ARG A 293 -15.05 11.25 13.15
CA ARG A 293 -14.10 12.35 12.93
C ARG A 293 -13.39 12.11 11.61
N ARG A 294 -13.53 13.07 10.71
CA ARG A 294 -12.84 13.11 9.45
C ARG A 294 -12.00 14.38 9.38
N TYR A 295 -10.69 14.22 9.45
CA TYR A 295 -9.79 15.35 9.66
C TYR A 295 -10.21 16.16 10.91
N ARG A 296 -10.43 17.47 10.77
CA ARG A 296 -10.97 18.35 11.83
C ARG A 296 -12.48 18.27 12.01
N ALA A 297 -13.19 17.80 11.01
CA ALA A 297 -14.64 17.78 11.00
C ALA A 297 -15.22 16.52 11.66
N VAL A 298 -16.45 16.63 12.12
CA VAL A 298 -17.26 15.48 12.57
C VAL A 298 -18.46 15.40 11.65
N GLU A 299 -18.68 14.26 11.05
CA GLU A 299 -19.77 14.02 10.11
C GLU A 299 -20.58 12.78 10.49
N ALA A 300 -21.78 12.64 9.97
CA ALA A 300 -22.55 11.42 10.11
C ALA A 300 -21.82 10.26 9.44
N LEU A 301 -21.79 9.10 10.10
CA LEU A 301 -21.18 7.90 9.54
C LEU A 301 -22.00 7.41 8.34
N ALA A 302 -21.41 7.36 7.16
CA ALA A 302 -22.04 6.86 5.93
C ALA A 302 -22.28 5.34 6.05
N PRO A 303 -23.52 4.87 6.15
CA PRO A 303 -23.80 3.48 6.54
C PRO A 303 -23.33 2.46 5.49
N ASN A 304 -23.38 2.80 4.19
CA ASN A 304 -23.05 1.92 3.08
C ASN A 304 -21.59 2.08 2.57
N ALA A 305 -20.84 3.03 3.11
CA ALA A 305 -19.41 3.09 2.85
C ALA A 305 -18.68 1.96 3.61
N PRO A 306 -17.55 1.47 3.11
CA PRO A 306 -16.80 0.44 3.84
C PRO A 306 -16.32 0.98 5.18
N VAL A 307 -16.28 0.12 6.19
CA VAL A 307 -15.58 0.44 7.44
C VAL A 307 -14.10 0.66 7.14
N VAL A 308 -13.53 1.69 7.76
CA VAL A 308 -12.12 2.06 7.56
C VAL A 308 -11.49 2.46 8.90
N PHE A 309 -10.16 2.45 8.97
CA PHE A 309 -9.41 2.68 10.20
C PHE A 309 -9.65 1.62 11.28
N VAL A 310 -9.82 0.39 10.85
CA VAL A 310 -9.91 -0.79 11.72
C VAL A 310 -8.61 -1.58 11.64
N THR A 311 -8.18 -2.10 12.78
CA THR A 311 -7.03 -3.00 12.89
C THR A 311 -7.36 -4.37 12.27
N TRP A 312 -6.33 -5.16 12.01
CA TRP A 312 -6.49 -6.56 11.63
C TRP A 312 -7.21 -7.35 12.74
N PHE A 313 -6.94 -7.02 14.03
CA PHE A 313 -7.60 -7.65 15.17
C PHE A 313 -9.11 -7.36 15.22
N GLU A 314 -9.53 -6.14 14.90
CA GLU A 314 -10.94 -5.76 14.82
C GLU A 314 -11.64 -6.47 13.65
N ALA A 315 -10.96 -6.58 12.51
CA ALA A 315 -11.47 -7.33 11.36
C ALA A 315 -11.62 -8.83 11.67
N GLU A 316 -10.63 -9.44 12.35
CA GLU A 316 -10.69 -10.83 12.80
C GLU A 316 -11.84 -11.06 13.81
N ALA A 317 -11.99 -10.16 14.77
CA ALA A 317 -13.05 -10.25 15.78
C ALA A 317 -14.44 -10.13 15.16
N TRP A 318 -14.62 -9.18 14.23
CA TRP A 318 -15.85 -9.06 13.48
C TRP A 318 -16.18 -10.34 12.70
N CYS A 319 -15.16 -10.92 12.04
CA CYS A 319 -15.34 -12.18 11.30
C CYS A 319 -15.82 -13.31 12.21
N ARG A 320 -15.23 -13.47 13.38
CA ARG A 320 -15.65 -14.50 14.34
C ARG A 320 -17.09 -14.28 14.84
N TRP A 321 -17.46 -13.03 15.13
CA TRP A 321 -18.82 -12.66 15.51
C TRP A 321 -19.83 -12.97 14.41
N ALA A 322 -19.50 -12.70 13.17
CA ALA A 322 -20.35 -12.89 12.00
C ALA A 322 -20.36 -14.35 11.47
N GLY A 323 -19.57 -15.27 12.05
CA GLY A 323 -19.41 -16.62 11.53
C GLY A 323 -18.74 -16.65 10.15
N ARG A 324 -17.73 -15.80 9.95
CA ARG A 324 -16.97 -15.63 8.71
C ARG A 324 -15.45 -15.66 8.96
N ARG A 325 -14.65 -15.54 7.91
CA ARG A 325 -13.19 -15.42 8.01
C ARG A 325 -12.64 -14.37 7.05
N LEU A 326 -11.44 -13.88 7.28
CA LEU A 326 -10.71 -13.09 6.29
C LEU A 326 -10.25 -14.00 5.13
N PRO A 327 -10.18 -13.48 3.89
CA PRO A 327 -9.55 -14.19 2.79
C PRO A 327 -8.03 -14.29 3.01
N SER A 328 -7.40 -15.33 2.47
CA SER A 328 -5.96 -15.29 2.19
C SER A 328 -5.66 -14.32 1.06
N GLU A 329 -4.40 -13.87 0.93
CA GLU A 329 -4.02 -13.01 -0.20
C GLU A 329 -4.19 -13.71 -1.56
N ALA A 330 -4.01 -15.02 -1.60
CA ALA A 330 -4.22 -15.81 -2.82
C ALA A 330 -5.71 -15.91 -3.20
N GLU A 331 -6.61 -16.15 -2.23
CA GLU A 331 -8.06 -16.11 -2.45
C GLU A 331 -8.52 -14.72 -2.90
N TRP A 332 -7.98 -13.67 -2.27
CA TRP A 332 -8.31 -12.30 -2.63
C TRP A 332 -7.89 -11.98 -4.07
N GLU A 333 -6.64 -12.33 -4.46
CA GLU A 333 -6.14 -12.08 -5.81
C GLU A 333 -6.89 -12.89 -6.87
N ALA A 334 -7.18 -14.17 -6.59
CA ALA A 334 -7.97 -15.02 -7.47
C ALA A 334 -9.39 -14.46 -7.67
N ALA A 335 -10.05 -13.99 -6.61
CA ALA A 335 -11.36 -13.35 -6.71
C ALA A 335 -11.33 -12.03 -7.50
N ALA A 336 -10.21 -11.30 -7.43
CA ALA A 336 -10.02 -10.02 -8.11
C ALA A 336 -9.82 -10.20 -9.63
N ILE A 337 -8.85 -11.01 -10.05
CA ILE A 337 -8.39 -11.10 -11.45
C ILE A 337 -8.47 -12.48 -12.07
N GLY A 338 -8.90 -13.47 -11.32
CA GLY A 338 -9.18 -14.80 -11.84
C GLY A 338 -10.42 -14.83 -12.72
N GLN A 339 -10.55 -15.90 -13.49
CA GLN A 339 -11.70 -16.19 -14.34
C GLN A 339 -12.08 -17.65 -14.19
N PRO A 340 -13.37 -18.00 -14.27
CA PRO A 340 -13.75 -19.41 -14.34
C PRO A 340 -13.37 -20.01 -15.71
N THR A 341 -13.12 -21.30 -15.75
CA THR A 341 -13.12 -22.08 -17.01
C THR A 341 -14.50 -21.99 -17.68
N PRO A 342 -14.62 -22.28 -19.00
CA PRO A 342 -15.91 -22.17 -19.69
C PRO A 342 -17.03 -23.05 -19.09
N ASP A 343 -16.69 -24.15 -18.43
CA ASP A 343 -17.61 -25.00 -17.69
C ASP A 343 -17.94 -24.50 -16.28
N GLY A 344 -17.25 -23.44 -15.82
CA GLY A 344 -17.43 -22.84 -14.50
C GLY A 344 -16.87 -23.67 -13.33
N LEU A 345 -16.21 -24.80 -13.57
CA LEU A 345 -15.85 -25.77 -12.54
C LEU A 345 -14.49 -25.49 -11.88
N ARG A 346 -13.60 -24.74 -12.54
CA ARG A 346 -12.24 -24.45 -12.05
C ARG A 346 -11.82 -23.01 -12.39
N LEU A 347 -10.77 -22.53 -11.73
CA LEU A 347 -10.06 -21.34 -12.15
C LEU A 347 -9.35 -21.61 -13.49
N ALA A 348 -9.45 -20.65 -14.41
CA ALA A 348 -8.70 -20.67 -15.65
C ALA A 348 -7.24 -20.21 -15.40
N ASP A 349 -6.31 -20.67 -16.25
CA ASP A 349 -4.91 -20.25 -16.20
C ASP A 349 -4.73 -18.76 -16.56
N ALA A 350 -5.67 -18.22 -17.37
CA ALA A 350 -5.67 -16.81 -17.76
C ALA A 350 -6.11 -15.91 -16.61
N ARG A 351 -5.37 -14.83 -16.39
CA ARG A 351 -5.72 -13.77 -15.43
C ARG A 351 -5.98 -12.47 -16.16
N ARG A 352 -6.87 -11.64 -15.60
CA ARG A 352 -7.13 -10.28 -16.07
C ARG A 352 -6.03 -9.33 -15.57
N ARG A 353 -5.79 -8.25 -16.30
CA ARG A 353 -4.93 -7.17 -15.82
C ARG A 353 -5.55 -6.43 -14.63
N TRP A 354 -6.86 -6.14 -14.72
CA TRP A 354 -7.68 -5.53 -13.69
C TRP A 354 -8.93 -6.38 -13.45
N PRO A 355 -9.65 -6.21 -12.35
CA PRO A 355 -10.88 -6.97 -12.11
C PRO A 355 -11.86 -6.93 -13.29
N TRP A 356 -11.97 -5.79 -13.96
CA TRP A 356 -12.84 -5.53 -15.10
C TRP A 356 -12.23 -5.84 -16.48
N GLY A 357 -11.00 -6.28 -16.58
CA GLY A 357 -10.28 -6.58 -17.84
C GLY A 357 -9.06 -5.66 -18.06
N ASP A 358 -8.78 -5.26 -19.31
CA ASP A 358 -7.52 -4.59 -19.66
C ASP A 358 -7.59 -3.05 -19.67
N ALA A 359 -8.80 -2.49 -19.61
CA ALA A 359 -8.99 -1.05 -19.68
C ALA A 359 -8.43 -0.33 -18.43
N ALA A 360 -7.85 0.86 -18.62
CA ALA A 360 -7.33 1.68 -17.53
C ALA A 360 -8.38 1.99 -16.45
N PRO A 361 -7.98 2.18 -15.18
CA PRO A 361 -8.88 2.66 -14.14
C PRO A 361 -9.55 3.98 -14.50
N THR A 362 -10.81 4.09 -14.11
CA THR A 362 -11.61 5.34 -14.19
C THR A 362 -12.47 5.44 -12.94
N PRO A 363 -13.01 6.60 -12.56
CA PRO A 363 -13.90 6.74 -11.41
C PRO A 363 -15.16 5.86 -11.45
N ALA A 364 -15.60 5.42 -12.65
CA ALA A 364 -16.71 4.46 -12.79
C ALA A 364 -16.30 3.01 -12.44
N ARG A 365 -15.00 2.71 -12.44
CA ARG A 365 -14.43 1.37 -12.18
C ARG A 365 -13.79 1.25 -10.81
N ALA A 366 -13.10 2.31 -10.34
CA ALA A 366 -12.38 2.28 -9.08
C ALA A 366 -12.28 3.68 -8.46
N ASN A 367 -12.40 3.77 -7.15
CA ASN A 367 -12.09 4.97 -6.38
C ASN A 367 -10.61 4.98 -6.03
N LEU A 368 -9.80 5.62 -6.87
CA LEU A 368 -8.35 5.79 -6.80
C LEU A 368 -7.99 7.25 -7.10
N ASP A 369 -6.74 7.63 -6.94
CA ASP A 369 -6.20 8.93 -7.35
C ASP A 369 -6.99 10.13 -6.80
N TYR A 370 -7.61 10.00 -5.62
CA TYR A 370 -8.49 11.04 -5.07
C TYR A 370 -9.67 11.40 -6.00
N ALA A 371 -10.21 10.42 -6.75
CA ALA A 371 -11.41 10.66 -7.56
C ALA A 371 -12.56 11.22 -6.70
N PHE A 372 -12.66 10.73 -5.46
CA PHE A 372 -13.51 11.28 -4.42
C PHE A 372 -12.66 11.63 -3.19
N ASP A 373 -13.17 12.48 -2.33
CA ASP A 373 -12.46 12.95 -1.14
C ASP A 373 -12.46 11.95 0.04
N GLY A 374 -12.77 10.68 -0.20
CA GLY A 374 -12.80 9.60 0.79
C GLY A 374 -13.49 8.34 0.28
N PRO A 375 -13.72 7.36 1.17
CA PRO A 375 -14.45 6.15 0.82
C PRO A 375 -15.89 6.45 0.37
N ILE A 376 -16.36 5.70 -0.62
CA ILE A 376 -17.71 5.79 -1.20
C ILE A 376 -18.48 4.50 -0.94
N ASP A 377 -19.81 4.53 -1.12
CA ASP A 377 -20.68 3.37 -0.93
C ASP A 377 -20.16 2.15 -1.69
N VAL A 378 -20.26 0.98 -1.06
CA VAL A 378 -19.69 -0.28 -1.58
C VAL A 378 -20.35 -0.76 -2.88
N ALA A 379 -21.55 -0.29 -3.19
CA ALA A 379 -22.23 -0.58 -4.47
C ALA A 379 -21.84 0.36 -5.63
N ALA A 380 -21.01 1.40 -5.36
CA ALA A 380 -20.48 2.27 -6.41
C ALA A 380 -19.44 1.55 -7.28
N CYS A 381 -19.06 2.16 -8.40
CA CYS A 381 -18.04 1.64 -9.34
C CYS A 381 -18.43 0.28 -9.96
N ALA A 382 -19.69 0.16 -10.43
CA ALA A 382 -20.21 -1.12 -10.97
C ALA A 382 -19.45 -1.60 -12.22
N ASP A 383 -18.86 -0.71 -13.00
CA ASP A 383 -18.03 -1.07 -14.17
C ASP A 383 -16.69 -1.72 -13.76
N GLY A 384 -16.40 -1.76 -12.47
CA GLY A 384 -15.19 -2.32 -11.87
C GLY A 384 -15.35 -3.75 -11.33
N ASP A 385 -16.46 -4.42 -11.56
CA ASP A 385 -16.70 -5.77 -11.05
C ASP A 385 -15.71 -6.79 -11.62
N SER A 386 -15.26 -7.71 -10.76
CA SER A 386 -14.46 -8.86 -11.18
C SER A 386 -15.28 -9.87 -11.99
N ALA A 387 -14.63 -10.86 -12.60
CA ALA A 387 -15.33 -11.95 -13.31
C ALA A 387 -16.35 -12.67 -12.45
N PHE A 388 -16.16 -12.68 -11.14
CA PHE A 388 -17.03 -13.32 -10.16
C PHE A 388 -18.08 -12.36 -9.57
N GLY A 389 -18.09 -11.09 -9.98
CA GLY A 389 -19.01 -10.06 -9.49
C GLY A 389 -18.61 -9.48 -8.14
N CYS A 390 -17.32 -9.56 -7.77
CA CYS A 390 -16.78 -8.82 -6.63
C CYS A 390 -16.53 -7.37 -7.04
N ARG A 391 -17.03 -6.43 -6.25
CA ARG A 391 -16.93 -4.97 -6.49
C ARG A 391 -15.83 -4.35 -5.63
N GLN A 392 -15.23 -3.27 -6.16
CA GLN A 392 -14.20 -2.49 -5.45
C GLN A 392 -13.02 -3.35 -4.96
N MET A 393 -12.65 -4.38 -5.73
CA MET A 393 -11.41 -5.12 -5.48
C MET A 393 -10.18 -4.23 -5.66
N ILE A 394 -10.31 -3.11 -6.33
CA ILE A 394 -9.28 -2.09 -6.49
C ILE A 394 -9.84 -0.74 -6.03
N GLY A 395 -9.07 -0.05 -5.17
CA GLY A 395 -9.42 1.27 -4.66
C GLY A 395 -10.40 1.24 -3.48
N ASN A 396 -10.86 2.40 -3.08
CA ASN A 396 -11.77 2.69 -1.99
C ASN A 396 -11.15 2.49 -0.60
N VAL A 397 -10.83 1.27 -0.18
CA VAL A 397 -10.10 0.95 1.06
C VAL A 397 -9.12 -0.19 0.83
N TRP A 398 -7.98 -0.16 1.48
CA TRP A 398 -7.14 -1.34 1.65
C TRP A 398 -7.90 -2.45 2.36
N GLU A 399 -7.68 -3.68 1.97
CA GLU A 399 -8.37 -4.82 2.56
C GLU A 399 -7.40 -5.75 3.27
N TRP A 400 -7.59 -5.91 4.60
CA TRP A 400 -6.86 -6.86 5.39
C TRP A 400 -7.10 -8.29 4.90
N THR A 401 -6.03 -9.08 4.82
CA THR A 401 -6.07 -10.52 4.58
C THR A 401 -5.61 -11.28 5.83
N VAL A 402 -5.88 -12.58 5.89
CA VAL A 402 -5.36 -13.42 6.98
C VAL A 402 -3.86 -13.65 6.84
N SER A 403 -3.29 -13.47 5.65
CA SER A 403 -1.91 -13.81 5.31
C SER A 403 -0.89 -12.96 6.06
N ASP A 404 0.10 -13.61 6.62
CA ASP A 404 1.30 -12.94 7.10
C ASP A 404 2.12 -12.44 5.90
N PHE A 405 2.76 -11.30 6.05
CA PHE A 405 3.68 -10.78 5.05
C PHE A 405 4.98 -11.59 5.09
N LEU A 406 5.07 -12.57 4.21
CA LEU A 406 6.23 -13.44 4.05
C LEU A 406 6.82 -13.29 2.65
N PRO A 407 8.11 -13.60 2.44
CA PRO A 407 8.68 -13.65 1.11
C PRO A 407 8.03 -14.76 0.29
N PHE A 408 7.84 -14.53 -1.00
CA PHE A 408 7.49 -15.59 -1.93
C PHE A 408 8.68 -16.54 -2.12
N GLU A 409 8.41 -17.78 -2.57
CA GLU A 409 9.47 -18.73 -2.86
C GLU A 409 10.45 -18.18 -3.91
N GLY A 410 11.75 -18.29 -3.65
CA GLY A 410 12.80 -17.73 -4.51
C GLY A 410 12.95 -16.21 -4.41
N PHE A 411 12.44 -15.56 -3.36
CA PHE A 411 12.61 -14.12 -3.15
C PHE A 411 14.08 -13.70 -3.22
N ALA A 412 14.31 -12.61 -3.95
CA ALA A 412 15.58 -11.90 -3.97
C ALA A 412 15.28 -10.39 -3.83
N ALA A 413 15.95 -9.75 -2.88
CA ALA A 413 15.77 -8.33 -2.64
C ALA A 413 16.25 -7.51 -3.85
N ASP A 414 15.46 -6.50 -4.22
CA ASP A 414 15.87 -5.45 -5.14
C ASP A 414 16.89 -4.50 -4.46
N PRO A 415 17.52 -3.57 -5.18
CA PRO A 415 18.48 -2.63 -4.59
C PRO A 415 17.94 -1.86 -3.36
N TYR A 416 16.66 -1.52 -3.33
CA TYR A 416 16.00 -0.93 -2.15
C TYR A 416 15.55 -2.04 -1.19
N GLN A 417 16.50 -2.63 -0.45
CA GLN A 417 16.29 -3.78 0.42
C GLN A 417 15.38 -3.49 1.62
N ASP A 418 15.36 -2.25 2.09
CA ASP A 418 14.59 -1.84 3.27
C ASP A 418 13.08 -1.77 3.02
N TYR A 419 12.65 -1.95 1.76
CA TYR A 419 11.24 -1.96 1.43
C TYR A 419 10.50 -3.17 2.01
N SER A 420 11.04 -4.39 1.85
CA SER A 420 10.33 -5.63 2.19
C SER A 420 11.01 -6.43 3.29
N GLN A 421 12.30 -6.67 3.15
CA GLN A 421 13.05 -7.67 3.92
C GLN A 421 13.01 -7.49 5.44
N PRO A 422 13.08 -6.27 6.01
CA PRO A 422 13.02 -6.07 7.46
C PRO A 422 11.64 -6.37 8.08
N TRP A 423 10.59 -6.47 7.26
CA TRP A 423 9.20 -6.52 7.72
C TRP A 423 8.58 -7.90 7.64
N PHE A 424 9.22 -8.87 6.98
CA PHE A 424 8.71 -10.22 6.88
C PHE A 424 8.47 -10.86 8.26
N GLY A 425 7.36 -11.61 8.37
CA GLY A 425 6.95 -12.30 9.58
C GLY A 425 6.39 -11.43 10.70
N THR A 426 6.34 -10.10 10.52
CA THR A 426 5.89 -9.15 11.55
C THR A 426 4.68 -8.32 11.12
N ARG A 427 4.22 -8.47 9.90
CA ARG A 427 3.15 -7.70 9.26
C ARG A 427 2.08 -8.61 8.68
N LYS A 428 0.88 -8.06 8.46
CA LYS A 428 -0.19 -8.68 7.70
C LYS A 428 -0.30 -8.04 6.32
N VAL A 429 -0.67 -8.84 5.31
CA VAL A 429 -0.85 -8.34 3.94
C VAL A 429 -2.19 -7.63 3.81
N LEU A 430 -2.16 -6.48 3.14
CA LEU A 430 -3.33 -5.75 2.65
C LEU A 430 -3.30 -5.71 1.13
N ARG A 431 -4.49 -5.72 0.52
CA ARG A 431 -4.64 -5.76 -0.93
C ARG A 431 -5.59 -4.66 -1.42
N GLY A 432 -5.49 -4.29 -2.69
CA GLY A 432 -6.47 -3.50 -3.43
C GLY A 432 -6.18 -2.01 -3.57
N GLY A 433 -5.48 -1.39 -2.67
CA GLY A 433 -5.36 0.07 -2.65
C GLY A 433 -6.56 0.76 -1.98
N CYS A 434 -6.42 2.03 -1.66
CA CYS A 434 -7.49 2.87 -1.13
C CYS A 434 -7.79 4.04 -2.07
N TRP A 435 -8.76 4.87 -1.71
CA TRP A 435 -9.17 6.05 -2.48
C TRP A 435 -8.03 7.06 -2.72
N ALA A 436 -7.02 7.09 -1.84
CA ALA A 436 -5.85 7.95 -1.94
C ALA A 436 -4.69 7.31 -2.72
N THR A 437 -4.75 6.00 -2.97
CA THR A 437 -3.68 5.28 -3.67
C THR A 437 -3.62 5.71 -5.14
N SER A 438 -2.42 5.98 -5.64
CA SER A 438 -2.21 6.30 -7.06
C SER A 438 -2.49 5.08 -7.96
N ALA A 439 -3.24 5.29 -9.05
CA ALA A 439 -3.58 4.23 -10.01
C ALA A 439 -2.34 3.56 -10.64
N ARG A 440 -1.18 4.25 -10.68
CA ARG A 440 0.06 3.66 -11.21
C ARG A 440 0.70 2.64 -10.25
N ILE A 441 0.32 2.64 -8.97
CA ILE A 441 0.79 1.68 -7.97
C ILE A 441 -0.29 0.64 -7.62
N ALA A 442 -1.57 0.99 -7.70
CA ALA A 442 -2.71 0.16 -7.34
C ALA A 442 -2.91 -0.99 -8.32
N ARG A 443 -2.12 -2.04 -8.20
CA ARG A 443 -2.26 -3.27 -9.00
C ARG A 443 -2.86 -4.40 -8.17
N PRO A 444 -3.56 -5.36 -8.79
CA PRO A 444 -4.09 -6.51 -8.05
C PRO A 444 -3.02 -7.32 -7.31
N ALA A 445 -1.80 -7.41 -7.84
CA ALA A 445 -0.68 -8.12 -7.22
C ALA A 445 0.08 -7.28 -6.17
N TYR A 446 -0.17 -5.96 -6.08
CA TYR A 446 0.52 -5.10 -5.12
C TYR A 446 0.22 -5.53 -3.68
N ARG A 447 1.27 -5.73 -2.90
CA ARG A 447 1.22 -6.18 -1.50
C ARG A 447 1.59 -5.03 -0.58
N ASN A 448 0.60 -4.39 0.04
CA ASN A 448 0.84 -3.50 1.16
C ASN A 448 0.88 -4.31 2.46
N PHE A 449 1.55 -3.79 3.48
CA PHE A 449 1.78 -4.54 4.71
C PHE A 449 1.92 -3.61 5.93
N PHE A 450 1.17 -3.91 6.98
CA PHE A 450 1.23 -3.19 8.25
C PHE A 450 1.19 -4.15 9.44
N THR A 451 1.60 -3.67 10.62
CA THR A 451 1.38 -4.42 11.87
C THR A 451 -0.11 -4.61 12.11
N PRO A 452 -0.52 -5.72 12.73
CA PRO A 452 -1.93 -6.05 12.92
C PRO A 452 -2.70 -5.05 13.81
N ASP A 453 -2.01 -4.18 14.53
CA ASP A 453 -2.58 -3.16 15.42
C ASP A 453 -2.70 -1.75 14.77
N ARG A 454 -2.30 -1.58 13.49
CA ARG A 454 -2.43 -0.30 12.79
C ARG A 454 -3.90 0.03 12.51
N ASN A 455 -4.35 1.20 12.94
CA ASN A 455 -5.71 1.71 12.75
C ASN A 455 -5.77 3.16 12.26
N ASP A 456 -4.65 3.69 11.81
CA ASP A 456 -4.52 5.04 11.25
C ASP A 456 -4.44 5.06 9.72
N VAL A 457 -4.39 3.89 9.09
CA VAL A 457 -4.34 3.72 7.63
C VAL A 457 -5.74 3.49 7.06
N PHE A 458 -5.94 3.77 5.78
CA PHE A 458 -7.24 3.60 5.09
C PHE A 458 -7.58 2.13 4.84
N ALA A 459 -7.52 1.31 5.89
CA ALA A 459 -7.75 -0.12 5.85
C ALA A 459 -9.12 -0.51 6.39
N GLY A 460 -9.85 -1.29 5.61
CA GLY A 460 -11.03 -2.06 5.94
C GLY A 460 -10.79 -3.53 5.61
N PHE A 461 -11.83 -4.29 5.29
CA PHE A 461 -11.71 -5.71 4.95
C PHE A 461 -12.96 -6.24 4.25
N ARG A 462 -12.78 -7.32 3.48
CA ARG A 462 -13.89 -8.20 3.05
C ARG A 462 -13.72 -9.59 3.65
N THR A 463 -14.72 -10.43 3.50
CA THR A 463 -14.76 -11.71 4.21
C THR A 463 -15.07 -12.87 3.28
N CYS A 464 -14.65 -14.07 3.68
CA CYS A 464 -15.09 -15.33 3.10
C CYS A 464 -16.07 -16.04 4.04
N ALA A 465 -16.93 -16.88 3.48
CA ALA A 465 -17.67 -17.87 4.26
C ALA A 465 -16.68 -18.86 4.92
N LEU A 466 -17.11 -19.49 6.02
CA LEU A 466 -16.36 -20.57 6.68
C LEU A 466 -16.34 -21.83 5.84
#